data_3d379a7d27cb251423e412a27db9e2f9
#
_entry.id   3d379a7d27cb251423e412a27db9e2f9
#
_cell.length_a   1.000
_cell.length_b   1.000
_cell.length_c   1.000
_cell.angle_alpha   90.00
_cell.angle_beta   90.00
_cell.angle_gamma   90.00
#
_symmetry.space_group_name_H-M   'P 1'
#
loop_
_entity.id
_entity.type
_entity.pdbx_description
1 polymer ?
#
loop_
_entity_poly.entity_id
_entity_poly.type
_entity_poly.pdbx_seq_one_letter_code
_entity_poly.pdbx_strand_id
1 'polypeptide(L)'
;IRMPYMDGLELCAHIKAKYPATKILLFTGFDDFEYAKEAVHLEIEEYILKPLNAVEITEVFKRLKEKLDYEISEKRNTDLLKKYYADSLPMLQANLYTTLIEGRIPEDEMPHYFKDYQIAFTGPWYCCLIIHTSASQVPEGMDIRLLSVSVDRQAGENLGEKWNAKRFRYLGDTIMI
;
A
#
# COMPACT_ATOMS: atom_id res chain seq x y z
N ILE A 1 25.18 9.09 -31.15
CA ILE A 1 25.16 9.95 -29.95
C ILE A 1 25.28 11.42 -30.36
N ARG A 2 26.22 11.78 -31.26
CA ARG A 2 26.37 13.17 -31.72
C ARG A 2 25.24 13.59 -32.67
N MET A 3 24.39 14.53 -32.18
CA MET A 3 23.29 15.12 -32.95
C MET A 3 23.40 16.66 -32.97
N PRO A 4 22.82 17.37 -33.99
CA PRO A 4 22.92 18.82 -34.09
C PRO A 4 22.39 19.51 -32.87
N TYR A 5 22.26 19.93 -31.99
CA TYR A 5 21.68 20.71 -30.91
C TYR A 5 21.75 20.07 -29.52
N MET A 6 21.73 18.75 -29.42
CA MET A 6 21.73 18.02 -28.13
C MET A 6 22.32 16.64 -28.40
N ASP A 7 23.22 16.15 -27.58
CA ASP A 7 23.69 14.78 -27.74
C ASP A 7 22.75 13.74 -27.14
N GLY A 8 22.98 12.46 -27.44
CA GLY A 8 22.08 11.40 -27.00
C GLY A 8 22.09 11.17 -25.48
N LEU A 9 23.19 11.45 -24.79
CA LEU A 9 23.33 11.31 -23.34
C LEU A 9 22.64 12.47 -22.62
N GLU A 10 22.79 13.70 -23.12
CA GLU A 10 22.03 14.86 -22.64
C GLU A 10 20.53 14.62 -22.77
N LEU A 11 20.07 14.05 -23.91
CA LEU A 11 18.66 13.69 -24.09
C LEU A 11 18.23 12.64 -23.05
N CYS A 12 19.04 11.62 -22.81
CA CYS A 12 18.76 10.60 -21.79
C CYS A 12 18.67 11.22 -20.40
N ALA A 13 19.57 12.13 -20.04
CA ALA A 13 19.53 12.85 -18.77
C ALA A 13 18.22 13.66 -18.60
N HIS A 14 17.80 14.38 -19.63
CA HIS A 14 16.52 15.11 -19.60
C HIS A 14 15.31 14.19 -19.48
N ILE A 15 15.30 13.05 -20.18
CA ILE A 15 14.23 12.07 -20.08
C ILE A 15 14.17 11.49 -18.67
N LYS A 16 15.30 11.08 -18.11
CA LYS A 16 15.37 10.50 -16.77
C LYS A 16 14.97 11.49 -15.69
N ALA A 17 15.37 12.75 -15.80
CA ALA A 17 14.95 13.79 -14.87
C ALA A 17 13.44 14.00 -14.85
N LYS A 18 12.78 13.92 -16.01
CA LYS A 18 11.34 14.15 -16.14
C LYS A 18 10.52 12.86 -15.95
N TYR A 19 11.07 11.72 -16.37
CA TYR A 19 10.40 10.42 -16.37
C TYR A 19 11.34 9.32 -15.84
N PRO A 20 11.61 9.26 -14.53
CA PRO A 20 12.62 8.36 -13.95
C PRO A 20 12.39 6.86 -14.25
N ALA A 21 11.11 6.47 -14.39
CA ALA A 21 10.75 5.08 -14.65
C ALA A 21 10.96 4.64 -16.12
N THR A 22 11.29 5.57 -17.02
CA THR A 22 11.48 5.24 -18.43
C THR A 22 12.73 4.39 -18.63
N LYS A 23 12.59 3.25 -19.28
CA LYS A 23 13.72 2.42 -19.70
C LYS A 23 14.28 2.97 -21.02
N ILE A 24 15.58 3.20 -21.05
CA ILE A 24 16.25 3.78 -22.21
C ILE A 24 17.26 2.76 -22.74
N LEU A 25 17.18 2.49 -24.04
CA LEU A 25 18.18 1.73 -24.78
C LEU A 25 18.95 2.71 -25.68
N LEU A 26 20.27 2.68 -25.62
CA LEU A 26 21.13 3.56 -26.40
C LEU A 26 21.85 2.77 -27.51
N PHE A 27 21.52 3.05 -28.75
CA PHE A 27 22.20 2.46 -29.94
C PHE A 27 23.21 3.42 -30.48
N THR A 28 24.49 3.04 -30.52
CA THR A 28 25.58 3.91 -30.94
C THR A 28 26.56 3.18 -31.85
N GLY A 29 27.20 3.94 -32.75
CA GLY A 29 28.36 3.47 -33.55
C GLY A 29 29.71 3.80 -32.91
N PHE A 30 29.72 4.44 -31.73
CA PHE A 30 30.93 4.84 -31.04
C PHE A 30 31.21 3.88 -29.89
N ASP A 31 32.35 3.20 -29.96
CA ASP A 31 32.88 2.37 -28.89
C ASP A 31 33.81 3.27 -28.04
N ASP A 32 33.20 4.08 -27.19
CA ASP A 32 33.90 5.00 -26.31
C ASP A 32 33.58 4.69 -24.86
N PHE A 33 34.59 4.40 -24.09
CA PHE A 33 34.48 4.03 -22.68
C PHE A 33 33.82 5.13 -21.81
N GLU A 34 34.11 6.40 -22.10
CA GLU A 34 33.54 7.52 -21.34
C GLU A 34 32.02 7.62 -21.57
N TYR A 35 31.56 7.39 -22.82
CA TYR A 35 30.13 7.33 -23.10
C TYR A 35 29.40 6.13 -22.42
N ALA A 36 30.06 4.98 -22.36
CA ALA A 36 29.53 3.81 -21.65
C ALA A 36 29.44 4.07 -20.14
N LYS A 37 30.45 4.70 -19.55
CA LYS A 37 30.46 5.08 -18.13
C LYS A 37 29.35 6.08 -17.79
N GLU A 38 29.14 7.09 -18.63
CA GLU A 38 28.07 8.06 -18.44
C GLU A 38 26.70 7.43 -18.62
N ALA A 39 26.54 6.51 -19.55
CA ALA A 39 25.30 5.73 -19.71
C ALA A 39 24.93 4.95 -18.44
N VAL A 40 25.91 4.38 -17.74
CA VAL A 40 25.70 3.72 -16.44
C VAL A 40 25.26 4.72 -15.38
N HIS A 41 25.88 5.91 -15.29
CA HIS A 41 25.48 6.95 -14.34
C HIS A 41 24.07 7.48 -14.59
N LEU A 42 23.60 7.48 -15.85
CA LEU A 42 22.24 7.87 -16.23
C LEU A 42 21.22 6.73 -16.11
N GLU A 43 21.63 5.57 -15.57
CA GLU A 43 20.78 4.39 -15.45
C GLU A 43 20.13 4.00 -16.78
N ILE A 44 20.91 4.06 -17.87
CA ILE A 44 20.51 3.56 -19.17
C ILE A 44 20.46 2.03 -19.11
N GLU A 45 19.37 1.44 -19.58
CA GLU A 45 19.13 0.01 -19.44
C GLU A 45 20.14 -0.85 -20.21
N GLU A 46 20.41 -0.50 -21.46
CA GLU A 46 21.48 -1.10 -22.26
C GLU A 46 22.13 -0.07 -23.18
N TYR A 47 23.46 -0.18 -23.29
CA TYR A 47 24.30 0.55 -24.25
C TYR A 47 24.73 -0.43 -25.34
N ILE A 48 24.30 -0.21 -26.56
CA ILE A 48 24.39 -1.20 -27.66
C ILE A 48 25.18 -0.63 -28.82
N LEU A 49 26.24 -1.35 -29.22
CA LEU A 49 27.10 -0.95 -30.32
C LEU A 49 26.57 -1.42 -31.68
N LYS A 50 26.61 -0.52 -32.66
CA LYS A 50 26.34 -0.84 -34.06
C LYS A 50 27.65 -1.35 -34.73
N PRO A 51 27.58 -2.29 -35.70
CA PRO A 51 26.39 -2.85 -36.35
C PRO A 51 25.71 -3.96 -35.54
N LEU A 52 24.41 -4.08 -35.65
CA LEU A 52 23.59 -5.13 -35.04
C LEU A 52 22.86 -5.89 -36.14
N ASN A 53 22.75 -7.18 -35.97
CA ASN A 53 21.86 -8.00 -36.79
C ASN A 53 20.46 -8.13 -36.15
N ALA A 54 19.50 -8.66 -36.93
CA ALA A 54 18.12 -8.79 -36.47
C ALA A 54 17.96 -9.73 -35.26
N VAL A 55 18.82 -10.74 -35.13
CA VAL A 55 18.79 -11.68 -34.01
C VAL A 55 19.21 -10.99 -32.72
N GLU A 56 20.33 -10.25 -32.73
CA GLU A 56 20.83 -9.51 -31.58
C GLU A 56 19.82 -8.48 -31.08
N ILE A 57 19.18 -7.72 -31.99
CA ILE A 57 18.14 -6.78 -31.65
C ILE A 57 16.95 -7.49 -30.98
N THR A 58 16.54 -8.63 -31.53
CA THR A 58 15.44 -9.41 -30.97
C THR A 58 15.75 -9.90 -29.55
N GLU A 59 16.96 -10.35 -29.30
CA GLU A 59 17.40 -10.79 -27.97
C GLU A 59 17.43 -9.64 -26.96
N VAL A 60 17.91 -8.46 -27.34
CA VAL A 60 17.88 -7.26 -26.49
C VAL A 60 16.45 -6.93 -26.06
N PHE A 61 15.52 -6.86 -27.00
CA PHE A 61 14.13 -6.55 -26.69
C PHE A 61 13.43 -7.67 -25.89
N LYS A 62 13.82 -8.91 -26.10
CA LYS A 62 13.30 -10.04 -25.32
C LYS A 62 13.72 -9.93 -23.85
N ARG A 63 15.01 -9.70 -23.58
CA ARG A 63 15.53 -9.47 -22.21
C ARG A 63 14.83 -8.29 -21.54
N LEU A 64 14.72 -7.16 -22.27
CA LEU A 64 14.04 -5.98 -21.77
C LEU A 64 12.57 -6.26 -21.41
N LYS A 65 11.87 -6.99 -22.29
CA LYS A 65 10.48 -7.38 -22.02
C LYS A 65 10.37 -8.26 -20.78
N GLU A 66 11.19 -9.30 -20.65
CA GLU A 66 11.19 -10.19 -19.48
C GLU A 66 11.45 -9.41 -18.18
N LYS A 67 12.39 -8.47 -18.19
CA LYS A 67 12.67 -7.59 -17.05
C LYS A 67 11.48 -6.69 -16.70
N LEU A 68 10.86 -6.06 -17.69
CA LEU A 68 9.67 -5.22 -17.50
C LEU A 68 8.49 -6.03 -16.97
N ASP A 69 8.24 -7.20 -17.53
CA ASP A 69 7.16 -8.08 -17.10
C ASP A 69 7.37 -8.51 -15.63
N TYR A 70 8.61 -8.80 -15.24
CA TYR A 70 8.97 -9.10 -13.86
C TYR A 70 8.73 -7.88 -12.92
N GLU A 71 9.27 -6.70 -13.25
CA GLU A 71 9.08 -5.48 -12.45
C GLU A 71 7.59 -5.12 -12.29
N ILE A 72 6.78 -5.26 -13.35
CA ILE A 72 5.35 -5.01 -13.33
C ILE A 72 4.64 -6.03 -12.42
N SER A 73 5.01 -7.31 -12.50
CA SER A 73 4.41 -8.36 -11.67
C SER A 73 4.71 -8.14 -10.18
N GLU A 74 5.95 -7.82 -9.83
CA GLU A 74 6.37 -7.48 -8.46
C GLU A 74 5.61 -6.27 -7.90
N LYS A 75 5.48 -5.23 -8.71
CA LYS A 75 4.71 -4.04 -8.32
C LYS A 75 3.23 -4.38 -8.08
N ARG A 76 2.62 -5.14 -8.99
CA ARG A 76 1.22 -5.59 -8.84
C ARG A 76 1.01 -6.43 -7.58
N ASN A 77 1.92 -7.36 -7.30
CA ASN A 77 1.87 -8.19 -6.10
C ASN A 77 1.97 -7.34 -4.83
N THR A 78 2.89 -6.38 -4.81
CA THR A 78 3.05 -5.45 -3.69
C THR A 78 1.80 -4.59 -3.47
N ASP A 79 1.23 -4.04 -4.53
CA ASP A 79 0.01 -3.21 -4.47
C ASP A 79 -1.20 -4.06 -4.02
N LEU A 80 -1.29 -5.30 -4.48
CA LEU A 80 -2.33 -6.24 -4.07
C LEU A 80 -2.21 -6.59 -2.58
N LEU A 81 -1.00 -6.88 -2.09
CA LEU A 81 -0.76 -7.13 -0.67
C LEU A 81 -1.10 -5.92 0.20
N LYS A 82 -0.72 -4.71 -0.23
CA LYS A 82 -1.10 -3.47 0.46
C LYS A 82 -2.61 -3.30 0.54
N LYS A 83 -3.31 -3.59 -0.56
CA LYS A 83 -4.77 -3.54 -0.61
C LYS A 83 -5.39 -4.56 0.35
N TYR A 84 -4.96 -5.82 0.31
CA TYR A 84 -5.47 -6.85 1.23
C TYR A 84 -5.22 -6.49 2.70
N TYR A 85 -4.06 -5.93 3.00
CA TYR A 85 -3.76 -5.45 4.35
C TYR A 85 -4.71 -4.31 4.75
N ALA A 86 -4.90 -3.30 3.89
CA ALA A 86 -5.80 -2.19 4.16
C ALA A 86 -7.26 -2.64 4.34
N ASP A 87 -7.73 -3.57 3.50
CA ASP A 87 -9.09 -4.13 3.58
C ASP A 87 -9.28 -4.97 4.86
N SER A 88 -8.23 -5.64 5.33
CA SER A 88 -8.26 -6.47 6.53
C SER A 88 -8.04 -5.69 7.83
N LEU A 89 -7.43 -4.52 7.76
CA LEU A 89 -7.02 -3.73 8.93
C LEU A 89 -8.17 -3.44 9.92
N PRO A 90 -9.39 -3.07 9.50
CA PRO A 90 -10.50 -2.82 10.42
C PRO A 90 -10.87 -4.07 11.24
N MET A 91 -10.84 -5.25 10.62
CA MET A 91 -11.11 -6.50 11.31
C MET A 91 -9.98 -6.85 12.31
N LEU A 92 -8.73 -6.65 11.92
CA LEU A 92 -7.58 -6.85 12.78
C LEU A 92 -7.61 -5.90 13.98
N GLN A 93 -7.96 -4.64 13.77
CA GLN A 93 -8.14 -3.65 14.84
C GLN A 93 -9.27 -4.04 15.79
N ALA A 94 -10.42 -4.49 15.28
CA ALA A 94 -11.52 -4.95 16.12
C ALA A 94 -11.13 -6.15 17.00
N ASN A 95 -10.37 -7.09 16.46
CA ASN A 95 -9.83 -8.22 17.23
C ASN A 95 -8.85 -7.75 18.31
N LEU A 96 -7.98 -6.77 17.98
CA LEU A 96 -7.05 -6.20 18.97
C LEU A 96 -7.80 -5.49 20.09
N TYR A 97 -8.81 -4.67 19.79
CA TYR A 97 -9.65 -4.04 20.83
C TYR A 97 -10.33 -5.06 21.73
N THR A 98 -10.84 -6.16 21.15
CA THR A 98 -11.39 -7.27 21.93
C THR A 98 -10.35 -7.85 22.89
N THR A 99 -9.17 -8.14 22.38
CA THR A 99 -8.06 -8.69 23.20
C THR A 99 -7.61 -7.72 24.30
N LEU A 100 -7.65 -6.41 24.00
CA LEU A 100 -7.30 -5.34 24.93
C LEU A 100 -8.30 -5.26 26.08
N ILE A 101 -9.62 -5.25 25.82
CA ILE A 101 -10.65 -5.19 26.89
C ILE A 101 -10.70 -6.47 27.72
N GLU A 102 -10.29 -7.59 27.17
CA GLU A 102 -10.16 -8.86 27.90
C GLU A 102 -8.89 -8.94 28.77
N GLY A 103 -8.04 -7.91 28.72
CA GLY A 103 -6.78 -7.85 29.49
C GLY A 103 -5.75 -8.90 29.09
N ARG A 104 -5.80 -9.35 27.81
CA ARG A 104 -4.88 -10.41 27.33
C ARG A 104 -3.57 -9.88 26.76
N ILE A 105 -3.44 -8.56 26.62
CA ILE A 105 -2.22 -7.92 26.13
C ILE A 105 -1.42 -7.39 27.32
N PRO A 106 -0.17 -7.82 27.50
CA PRO A 106 0.73 -7.24 28.49
C PRO A 106 0.98 -5.74 28.19
N GLU A 107 1.09 -4.94 29.26
CA GLU A 107 1.26 -3.48 29.14
C GLU A 107 2.51 -3.09 28.34
N ASP A 108 3.59 -3.83 28.51
CA ASP A 108 4.87 -3.62 27.82
C ASP A 108 4.81 -3.92 26.31
N GLU A 109 3.89 -4.79 25.89
CA GLU A 109 3.69 -5.12 24.47
C GLU A 109 2.69 -4.18 23.76
N MET A 110 1.83 -3.46 24.48
CA MET A 110 0.79 -2.59 23.90
C MET A 110 1.33 -1.60 22.87
N PRO A 111 2.47 -0.89 23.08
CA PRO A 111 2.98 0.07 22.10
C PRO A 111 3.34 -0.58 20.77
N HIS A 112 3.79 -1.83 20.78
CA HIS A 112 4.13 -2.60 19.59
C HIS A 112 2.86 -2.93 18.79
N TYR A 113 1.85 -3.48 19.46
CA TYR A 113 0.56 -3.76 18.82
C TYR A 113 -0.10 -2.51 18.25
N PHE A 114 -0.09 -1.39 18.98
CA PHE A 114 -0.69 -0.15 18.48
C PHE A 114 0.01 0.38 17.22
N LYS A 115 1.33 0.25 17.15
CA LYS A 115 2.10 0.61 15.96
C LYS A 115 1.78 -0.30 14.78
N ASP A 116 1.79 -1.61 14.99
CA ASP A 116 1.58 -2.60 13.92
C ASP A 116 0.16 -2.53 13.33
N TYR A 117 -0.83 -2.30 14.19
CA TYR A 117 -2.23 -2.17 13.77
C TYR A 117 -2.66 -0.73 13.47
N GLN A 118 -1.70 0.21 13.41
CA GLN A 118 -1.95 1.63 13.10
C GLN A 118 -3.02 2.28 14.00
N ILE A 119 -3.00 1.93 15.29
CA ILE A 119 -3.91 2.48 16.29
C ILE A 119 -3.22 3.65 17.00
N ALA A 120 -3.86 4.81 16.99
CA ALA A 120 -3.40 5.98 17.72
C ALA A 120 -4.39 6.32 18.83
N PHE A 121 -3.89 6.29 20.06
CA PHE A 121 -4.54 6.87 21.23
C PHE A 121 -3.80 8.17 21.57
N THR A 122 -4.46 9.31 21.44
CA THR A 122 -3.83 10.62 21.53
C THR A 122 -4.19 11.40 22.80
N GLY A 123 -5.16 10.92 23.56
CA GLY A 123 -5.63 11.56 24.78
C GLY A 123 -4.97 11.02 26.04
N PRO A 124 -4.95 11.81 27.13
CA PRO A 124 -4.49 11.35 28.44
C PRO A 124 -5.53 10.47 29.15
N TRP A 125 -6.78 10.51 28.71
CA TRP A 125 -7.89 9.77 29.29
C TRP A 125 -8.75 9.15 28.22
N TYR A 126 -9.24 7.96 28.47
CA TYR A 126 -10.13 7.20 27.60
C TYR A 126 -11.32 6.71 28.40
N CYS A 127 -12.47 6.60 27.75
CA CYS A 127 -13.64 5.94 28.31
C CYS A 127 -14.12 4.84 27.37
N CYS A 128 -14.67 3.80 27.95
CA CYS A 128 -15.29 2.73 27.19
C CYS A 128 -16.82 2.87 27.35
N LEU A 129 -17.51 3.00 26.22
CA LEU A 129 -18.96 3.01 26.15
C LEU A 129 -19.45 1.65 25.66
N ILE A 130 -20.36 1.03 26.40
CA ILE A 130 -21.00 -0.23 26.03
C ILE A 130 -22.45 0.04 25.70
N ILE A 131 -22.88 -0.26 24.49
CA ILE A 131 -24.25 -0.14 24.03
C ILE A 131 -24.85 -1.54 23.92
N HIS A 132 -25.63 -1.91 24.92
CA HIS A 132 -26.31 -3.20 24.99
C HIS A 132 -27.64 -3.18 24.24
N THR A 133 -27.88 -4.18 23.40
CA THR A 133 -29.12 -4.34 22.67
C THR A 133 -29.99 -5.41 23.32
N SER A 134 -31.07 -5.01 24.05
CA SER A 134 -31.97 -5.94 24.69
C SER A 134 -33.03 -6.47 23.74
N ALA A 135 -33.29 -7.77 23.80
CA ALA A 135 -34.37 -8.44 23.07
C ALA A 135 -35.77 -8.24 23.67
N SER A 136 -35.86 -7.71 24.88
CA SER A 136 -37.11 -7.70 25.67
C SER A 136 -38.25 -6.84 25.10
N GLN A 137 -37.94 -5.94 24.16
CA GLN A 137 -38.94 -5.04 23.54
C GLN A 137 -38.87 -5.08 21.99
N VAL A 138 -38.36 -6.15 21.43
CA VAL A 138 -38.29 -6.31 19.96
C VAL A 138 -39.66 -6.75 19.46
N PRO A 139 -40.26 -6.09 18.44
CA PRO A 139 -41.50 -6.50 17.84
C PRO A 139 -41.45 -7.94 17.32
N GLU A 140 -42.55 -8.68 17.42
CA GLU A 140 -42.65 -10.03 16.85
C GLU A 140 -42.28 -10.02 15.36
N GLY A 141 -41.39 -10.93 14.98
CA GLY A 141 -40.91 -11.07 13.58
C GLY A 141 -39.67 -10.26 13.21
N MET A 142 -39.13 -9.43 14.11
CA MET A 142 -37.88 -8.72 13.86
C MET A 142 -36.67 -9.54 14.35
N ASP A 143 -35.67 -9.74 13.48
CA ASP A 143 -34.43 -10.41 13.86
C ASP A 143 -33.57 -9.46 14.72
N ILE A 144 -33.29 -9.87 15.96
CA ILE A 144 -32.47 -9.12 16.90
C ILE A 144 -31.06 -8.79 16.34
N ARG A 145 -30.57 -9.61 15.43
CA ARG A 145 -29.28 -9.36 14.76
C ARG A 145 -29.34 -8.12 13.89
N LEU A 146 -30.46 -7.85 13.22
CA LEU A 146 -30.69 -6.63 12.44
C LEU A 146 -30.76 -5.40 13.34
N LEU A 147 -31.36 -5.53 14.51
CA LEU A 147 -31.43 -4.45 15.49
C LEU A 147 -29.99 -4.08 15.97
N SER A 148 -29.20 -5.07 16.35
CA SER A 148 -27.83 -4.82 16.81
C SER A 148 -26.93 -4.21 15.72
N VAL A 149 -27.11 -4.59 14.45
CA VAL A 149 -26.42 -3.96 13.31
C VAL A 149 -26.86 -2.51 13.12
N SER A 150 -28.16 -2.23 13.25
CA SER A 150 -28.70 -0.88 13.15
C SER A 150 -28.20 0.03 14.27
N VAL A 151 -28.16 -0.46 15.50
CA VAL A 151 -27.60 0.25 16.66
C VAL A 151 -26.12 0.53 16.47
N ASP A 152 -25.37 -0.45 16.04
CA ASP A 152 -23.94 -0.28 15.73
C ASP A 152 -23.69 0.81 14.68
N ARG A 153 -24.47 0.80 13.60
CA ARG A 153 -24.39 1.82 12.55
C ARG A 153 -24.73 3.21 13.08
N GLN A 154 -25.85 3.35 13.82
CA GLN A 154 -26.27 4.62 14.40
C GLN A 154 -25.27 5.18 15.42
N ALA A 155 -24.70 4.30 16.25
CA ALA A 155 -23.66 4.69 17.18
C ALA A 155 -22.43 5.25 16.43
N GLY A 156 -22.04 4.62 15.32
CA GLY A 156 -20.95 5.10 14.48
C GLY A 156 -21.22 6.47 13.86
N GLU A 157 -22.41 6.65 13.29
CA GLU A 157 -22.80 7.91 12.64
C GLU A 157 -22.91 9.08 13.63
N ASN A 158 -23.39 8.84 14.85
CA ASN A 158 -23.63 9.90 15.83
C ASN A 158 -22.44 10.21 16.75
N LEU A 159 -21.63 9.22 17.07
CA LEU A 159 -20.57 9.34 18.06
C LEU A 159 -19.16 9.12 17.45
N GLY A 160 -19.05 8.22 16.48
CA GLY A 160 -17.76 7.78 15.98
C GLY A 160 -16.89 8.87 15.39
N GLU A 161 -17.42 9.63 14.45
CA GLU A 161 -16.66 10.71 13.76
C GLU A 161 -16.38 11.91 14.69
N LYS A 162 -17.38 12.32 15.45
CA LYS A 162 -17.27 13.49 16.33
C LYS A 162 -16.26 13.31 17.46
N TRP A 163 -16.13 12.10 17.97
CA TRP A 163 -15.30 11.80 19.15
C TRP A 163 -14.04 11.00 18.81
N ASN A 164 -13.80 10.72 17.51
CA ASN A 164 -12.74 9.82 17.06
C ASN A 164 -12.77 8.44 17.76
N ALA A 165 -13.98 8.00 18.11
CA ALA A 165 -14.18 6.77 18.84
C ALA A 165 -13.87 5.55 17.98
N LYS A 166 -13.19 4.57 18.55
CA LYS A 166 -12.89 3.28 17.94
C LYS A 166 -14.03 2.32 18.26
N ARG A 167 -14.75 1.86 17.25
CA ARG A 167 -15.96 1.05 17.41
C ARG A 167 -15.69 -0.40 16.99
N PHE A 168 -16.18 -1.33 17.79
CA PHE A 168 -16.14 -2.75 17.49
C PHE A 168 -17.28 -3.49 18.21
N ARG A 169 -17.49 -4.76 17.87
CA ARG A 169 -18.55 -5.60 18.47
C ARG A 169 -17.93 -6.65 19.37
N TYR A 170 -18.53 -6.83 20.54
CA TYR A 170 -18.11 -7.83 21.52
C TYR A 170 -19.34 -8.45 22.21
N LEU A 171 -19.45 -9.77 22.14
CA LEU A 171 -20.56 -10.57 22.73
C LEU A 171 -21.99 -10.07 22.35
N GLY A 172 -22.14 -9.49 21.17
CA GLY A 172 -23.42 -8.96 20.68
C GLY A 172 -23.64 -7.47 20.95
N ASP A 173 -22.84 -6.87 21.81
CA ASP A 173 -22.87 -5.45 22.14
C ASP A 173 -21.98 -4.61 21.21
N THR A 174 -22.30 -3.33 21.07
CA THR A 174 -21.44 -2.34 20.41
C THR A 174 -20.60 -1.65 21.47
N ILE A 175 -19.28 -1.73 21.30
CA ILE A 175 -18.30 -1.09 22.18
C ILE A 175 -17.62 0.05 21.44
N MET A 176 -17.40 1.16 22.15
CA MET A 176 -16.69 2.33 21.66
C MET A 176 -15.63 2.76 22.69
N ILE A 177 -14.42 3.02 22.22
CA ILE A 177 -13.29 3.52 23.03
C ILE A 177 -12.85 4.88 22.50
#